data_8cdf3b1b53ef33bc9ecf5d3576fe8eb0
#
_entry.id   8cdf3b1b53ef33bc9ecf5d3576fe8eb0
#
_cell.length_a   1.000
_cell.length_b   1.000
_cell.length_c   1.000
_cell.angle_alpha   90.00
_cell.angle_beta   90.00
_cell.angle_gamma   90.00
#
_symmetry.space_group_name_H-M   'P 1'
#
loop_
_entity.id
_entity.type
_entity.pdbx_description
1 polymer ?
#
loop_
_entity_poly.entity_id
_entity_poly.type
_entity_poly.pdbx_seq_one_letter_code
_entity_poly.pdbx_strand_id
1 'polypeptide(L)'
;MSQNQKTIAENRKARHEYELYDRFEAGLVLQGTEIKSIRRGKVQLKDSYISFQKGEAFIKGMHISPYEFGNRFNHDETRDRKLLMHKQEIQKLEQSARVKGYTVVPVRIYLYKGCLLYTSDAADD
;
A
#
# COMPACT_ATOMS: atom_id res chain seq x y z
N MET A 1 1.37 20.86 -7.33
CA MET A 1 0.36 20.32 -8.23
C MET A 1 0.57 18.85 -8.47
N SER A 2 -0.51 18.17 -8.66
CA SER A 2 -0.51 16.72 -8.83
C SER A 2 -0.24 16.26 -10.26
N GLN A 3 0.23 17.14 -11.12
CA GLN A 3 0.44 16.85 -12.53
C GLN A 3 1.35 15.67 -12.78
N ASN A 4 2.27 15.40 -11.83
CA ASN A 4 3.21 14.31 -11.96
C ASN A 4 2.72 13.03 -11.27
N GLN A 5 1.54 13.06 -10.67
CA GLN A 5 0.95 11.88 -10.08
C GLN A 5 0.27 11.05 -11.15
N LYS A 6 0.55 9.76 -11.13
CA LYS A 6 -0.11 8.83 -12.02
C LYS A 6 -0.63 7.66 -11.19
N THR A 7 -1.95 7.55 -11.09
CA THR A 7 -2.57 6.44 -10.38
C THR A 7 -2.38 5.15 -11.18
N ILE A 8 -1.80 4.15 -10.53
CA ILE A 8 -1.53 2.84 -11.14
C ILE A 8 -2.62 1.85 -10.78
N ALA A 9 -3.08 1.86 -9.54
CA ALA A 9 -4.09 0.91 -9.07
C ALA A 9 -4.91 1.54 -7.97
N GLU A 10 -6.18 1.15 -7.88
CA GLU A 10 -7.08 1.59 -6.83
C GLU A 10 -7.71 0.39 -6.15
N ASN A 11 -7.98 0.54 -4.86
CA ASN A 11 -8.70 -0.47 -4.10
C ASN A 11 -10.18 -0.09 -4.08
N ARG A 12 -10.90 -0.52 -5.10
CA ARG A 12 -12.32 -0.18 -5.25
C ARG A 12 -13.16 -0.79 -4.15
N LYS A 13 -12.82 -1.99 -3.71
CA LYS A 13 -13.53 -2.66 -2.64
C LYS A 13 -13.47 -1.85 -1.35
N ALA A 14 -12.31 -1.30 -1.01
CA ALA A 14 -12.18 -0.47 0.19
C ALA A 14 -13.06 0.76 0.10
N ARG A 15 -13.15 1.38 -1.07
CA ARG A 15 -13.98 2.57 -1.27
C ARG A 15 -15.47 2.29 -1.17
N HIS A 16 -15.90 1.10 -1.57
CA HIS A 16 -17.32 0.74 -1.55
C HIS A 16 -17.78 0.13 -0.24
N GLU A 17 -16.92 -0.63 0.44
CA GLU A 17 -17.30 -1.41 1.60
C GLU A 17 -16.92 -0.80 2.93
N TYR A 18 -16.03 0.19 2.92
CA TYR A 18 -15.54 0.82 4.15
C TYR A 18 -15.80 2.29 4.16
N GLU A 19 -16.05 2.83 5.35
CA GLU A 19 -15.96 4.26 5.56
C GLU A 19 -14.49 4.59 5.79
N LEU A 20 -13.95 5.49 4.96
CA LEU A 20 -12.54 5.87 5.02
C LEU A 20 -12.41 7.19 5.78
N TYR A 21 -11.57 7.18 6.80
CA TYR A 21 -11.39 8.34 7.68
C TYR A 21 -10.08 9.07 7.36
N ASP A 22 -9.11 9.03 8.27
CA ASP A 22 -7.84 9.72 8.04
C ASP A 22 -7.05 9.07 6.91
N ARG A 23 -6.41 9.89 6.09
CA ARG A 23 -5.63 9.42 4.95
C ARG A 23 -4.17 9.74 5.16
N PHE A 24 -3.32 8.82 4.79
CA PHE A 24 -1.87 8.95 4.93
C PHE A 24 -1.19 8.52 3.65
N GLU A 25 -0.04 9.13 3.38
CA GLU A 25 0.79 8.79 2.24
C GLU A 25 2.04 8.10 2.73
N ALA A 26 2.42 7.01 2.07
CA ALA A 26 3.59 6.25 2.45
C ALA A 26 4.40 5.86 1.23
N GLY A 27 5.71 5.88 1.35
CA GLY A 27 6.59 5.29 0.36
C GLY A 27 6.58 3.78 0.49
N LEU A 28 6.91 3.08 -0.59
CA LEU A 28 7.04 1.62 -0.59
C LEU A 28 8.48 1.21 -0.80
N VAL A 29 8.96 0.30 0.04
CA VAL A 29 10.29 -0.31 -0.15
C VAL A 29 10.13 -1.47 -1.11
N LEU A 30 10.62 -1.31 -2.33
CA LEU A 30 10.39 -2.26 -3.42
C LEU A 30 11.68 -2.72 -4.05
N GLN A 31 11.66 -3.94 -4.59
CA GLN A 31 12.73 -4.45 -5.43
C GLN A 31 12.58 -3.91 -6.85
N GLY A 32 13.65 -3.97 -7.64
CA GLY A 32 13.62 -3.44 -9.01
C GLY A 32 12.53 -4.04 -9.88
N THR A 33 12.36 -5.36 -9.82
CA THR A 33 11.33 -6.05 -10.61
C THR A 33 9.92 -5.68 -10.16
N GLU A 34 9.73 -5.39 -8.87
CA GLU A 34 8.45 -4.92 -8.37
C GLU A 34 8.09 -3.55 -8.93
N ILE A 35 9.04 -2.64 -8.94
CA ILE A 35 8.83 -1.30 -9.51
C ILE A 35 8.47 -1.39 -10.98
N LYS A 36 9.18 -2.23 -11.72
CA LYS A 36 8.92 -2.40 -13.16
C LYS A 36 7.54 -2.97 -13.42
N SER A 37 7.10 -3.94 -12.62
CA SER A 37 5.74 -4.49 -12.74
C SER A 37 4.68 -3.48 -12.38
N ILE A 38 4.89 -2.70 -11.33
CA ILE A 38 3.94 -1.66 -10.91
C ILE A 38 3.79 -0.62 -12.01
N ARG A 39 4.88 -0.19 -12.64
CA ARG A 39 4.83 0.77 -13.75
C ARG A 39 4.02 0.25 -14.92
N ARG A 40 3.91 -1.05 -15.07
CA ARG A 40 3.10 -1.69 -16.12
C ARG A 40 1.68 -1.99 -15.66
N GLY A 41 1.30 -1.53 -14.47
CA GLY A 41 -0.03 -1.75 -13.94
C GLY A 41 -0.30 -3.15 -13.43
N LYS A 42 0.75 -3.94 -13.20
CA LYS A 42 0.61 -5.34 -12.79
C LYS A 42 0.62 -5.49 -11.28
N VAL A 43 -0.28 -4.79 -10.62
CA VAL A 43 -0.40 -4.81 -9.16
C VAL A 43 -1.88 -4.83 -8.79
N GLN A 44 -2.20 -5.56 -7.72
CA GLN A 44 -3.57 -5.63 -7.19
C GLN A 44 -3.56 -5.34 -5.70
N LEU A 45 -4.46 -4.48 -5.28
CA LEU A 45 -4.64 -4.09 -3.88
C LEU A 45 -5.80 -4.81 -3.20
N LYS A 46 -6.56 -5.60 -3.92
CA LYS A 46 -7.71 -6.29 -3.37
C LYS A 46 -7.29 -7.17 -2.19
N ASP A 47 -8.04 -7.07 -1.11
CA ASP A 47 -7.82 -7.87 0.11
C ASP A 47 -6.47 -7.60 0.79
N SER A 48 -5.81 -6.51 0.44
CA SER A 48 -4.58 -6.10 1.12
C SER A 48 -4.90 -5.23 2.34
N TYR A 49 -3.99 -5.19 3.27
CA TYR A 49 -4.14 -4.39 4.49
C TYR A 49 -2.76 -4.03 5.05
N ILE A 50 -2.75 -3.07 5.96
CA ILE A 50 -1.52 -2.63 6.61
C ILE A 50 -1.42 -3.28 7.97
N SER A 51 -0.26 -3.88 8.24
CA SER A 51 0.06 -4.50 9.52
C SER A 51 1.18 -3.74 10.20
N PHE A 52 1.13 -3.67 11.53
CA PHE A 52 2.13 -2.96 12.33
C PHE A 52 2.92 -3.96 13.16
N GLN A 53 4.25 -3.88 13.07
CA GLN A 53 5.13 -4.76 13.83
C GLN A 53 6.34 -3.97 14.30
N LYS A 54 6.58 -3.97 15.61
CA LYS A 54 7.75 -3.33 16.21
C LYS A 54 7.95 -1.88 15.77
N GLY A 55 6.86 -1.13 15.71
CA GLY A 55 6.91 0.28 15.33
C GLY A 55 7.06 0.54 13.84
N GLU A 56 6.96 -0.48 13.03
CA GLU A 56 7.02 -0.37 11.57
C GLU A 56 5.72 -0.80 10.93
N ALA A 57 5.46 -0.30 9.72
CA ALA A 57 4.24 -0.62 8.98
C ALA A 57 4.60 -1.43 7.73
N PHE A 58 3.79 -2.44 7.45
CA PHE A 58 3.97 -3.32 6.30
C PHE A 58 2.64 -3.48 5.58
N ILE A 59 2.67 -3.52 4.24
CA ILE A 59 1.48 -3.88 3.48
C ILE A 59 1.51 -5.39 3.23
N LYS A 60 0.40 -6.05 3.57
CA LYS A 60 0.22 -7.48 3.40
C LYS A 60 -0.87 -7.76 2.40
N GLY A 61 -0.73 -8.83 1.65
CA GLY A 61 -1.75 -9.25 0.68
C GLY A 61 -1.73 -8.51 -0.63
N MET A 62 -0.81 -7.56 -0.82
CA MET A 62 -0.68 -6.88 -2.11
C MET A 62 0.05 -7.81 -3.08
N HIS A 63 -0.56 -8.03 -4.24
CA HIS A 63 0.00 -8.88 -5.27
C HIS A 63 0.66 -8.02 -6.35
N ILE A 64 1.93 -8.30 -6.62
CA ILE A 64 2.68 -7.69 -7.71
C ILE A 64 3.13 -8.81 -8.63
N SER A 65 2.63 -8.83 -9.86
CA SER A 65 2.94 -9.89 -10.82
C SER A 65 4.44 -9.93 -11.12
N PRO A 66 4.99 -11.11 -11.46
CA PRO A 66 6.39 -11.17 -11.86
C PRO A 66 6.64 -10.27 -13.06
N TYR A 67 7.80 -9.65 -13.09
CA TYR A 67 8.22 -8.88 -14.25
C TYR A 67 8.68 -9.88 -15.33
N GLU A 68 8.03 -9.87 -16.48
CA GLU A 68 8.24 -10.89 -17.49
C GLU A 68 9.68 -10.95 -18.04
N PHE A 69 10.43 -9.86 -17.89
CA PHE A 69 11.83 -9.82 -18.31
C PHE A 69 12.81 -10.01 -17.16
N GLY A 70 12.30 -10.35 -15.96
CA GLY A 70 13.15 -10.53 -14.78
C GLY A 70 13.73 -11.91 -14.62
N ASN A 71 13.28 -12.87 -15.41
CA ASN A 71 13.76 -14.24 -15.37
C ASN A 71 13.70 -14.82 -13.95
N ARG A 72 14.73 -15.54 -13.54
CA ARG A 72 14.81 -16.17 -12.23
C ARG A 72 15.12 -15.21 -11.08
N PHE A 73 15.42 -13.97 -11.39
CA PHE A 73 15.70 -12.95 -10.36
C PHE A 73 14.47 -12.12 -10.02
N ASN A 74 13.30 -12.69 -10.20
CA ASN A 74 12.06 -12.01 -9.92
C ASN A 74 11.76 -12.02 -8.40
N HIS A 75 10.84 -11.16 -8.01
CA HIS A 75 10.40 -11.03 -6.64
C HIS A 75 9.32 -12.07 -6.28
N ASP A 76 9.10 -12.26 -4.99
CA ASP A 76 7.94 -13.00 -4.49
C ASP A 76 6.69 -12.12 -4.71
N GLU A 77 5.69 -12.68 -5.36
CA GLU A 77 4.50 -11.92 -5.78
C GLU A 77 3.72 -11.31 -4.62
N THR A 78 3.72 -11.98 -3.49
CA THR A 78 2.88 -11.59 -2.34
C THR A 78 3.67 -11.32 -1.07
N ARG A 79 4.97 -11.05 -1.18
CA ARG A 79 5.76 -10.77 0.01
C ARG A 79 5.27 -9.51 0.72
N ASP A 80 5.49 -9.44 2.02
CA ASP A 80 5.20 -8.23 2.78
C ASP A 80 6.17 -7.12 2.37
N ARG A 81 5.67 -5.91 2.17
CA ARG A 81 6.51 -4.77 1.78
C ARG A 81 6.41 -3.70 2.85
N LYS A 82 7.56 -3.17 3.21
CA LYS A 82 7.65 -2.15 4.24
C LYS A 82 7.17 -0.82 3.69
N LEU A 83 6.45 -0.08 4.52
CA LEU A 83 6.02 1.28 4.21
C LEU A 83 6.98 2.27 4.87
N LEU A 84 7.31 3.33 4.13
CA LEU A 84 8.12 4.42 4.65
C LEU A 84 7.18 5.53 5.09
N MET A 85 7.06 5.70 6.40
CA MET A 85 6.21 6.69 7.03
C MET A 85 6.94 7.27 8.24
N HIS A 86 6.54 8.46 8.65
CA HIS A 86 7.06 9.01 9.90
C HIS A 86 6.55 8.18 11.09
N LYS A 87 7.40 8.03 12.11
CA LYS A 87 7.04 7.26 13.29
C LYS A 87 5.74 7.75 13.94
N GLN A 88 5.53 9.05 13.95
CA GLN A 88 4.31 9.64 14.51
C GLN A 88 3.07 9.20 13.74
N GLU A 89 3.17 9.11 12.42
CA GLU A 89 2.06 8.63 11.60
C GLU A 89 1.76 7.16 11.84
N ILE A 90 2.81 6.35 11.95
CA ILE A 90 2.66 4.93 12.24
C ILE A 90 1.98 4.73 13.59
N GLN A 91 2.43 5.44 14.60
CA GLN A 91 1.86 5.35 15.94
C GLN A 91 0.39 5.76 15.96
N LYS A 92 0.06 6.83 15.24
CA LYS A 92 -1.32 7.32 15.16
C LYS A 92 -2.23 6.31 14.50
N LEU A 93 -1.79 5.73 13.37
CA LEU A 93 -2.57 4.72 12.65
C LEU A 93 -2.74 3.45 13.48
N GLU A 94 -1.65 2.99 14.10
CA GLU A 94 -1.70 1.79 14.92
C GLU A 94 -2.64 1.97 16.10
N GLN A 95 -2.58 3.14 16.75
CA GLN A 95 -3.45 3.44 17.86
C GLN A 95 -4.91 3.47 17.42
N SER A 96 -5.22 4.12 16.31
CA SER A 96 -6.59 4.18 15.78
C SER A 96 -7.11 2.78 15.48
N ALA A 97 -6.30 1.95 14.85
CA ALA A 97 -6.69 0.58 14.53
C ALA A 97 -6.99 -0.22 15.79
N ARG A 98 -6.13 -0.08 16.81
CA ARG A 98 -6.29 -0.85 18.05
C ARG A 98 -7.44 -0.36 18.91
N VAL A 99 -7.55 0.96 19.08
CA VAL A 99 -8.56 1.55 19.98
C VAL A 99 -9.95 1.54 19.37
N LYS A 100 -10.05 1.87 18.08
CA LYS A 100 -11.34 1.97 17.40
C LYS A 100 -11.75 0.69 16.69
N GLY A 101 -10.88 -0.30 16.63
CA GLY A 101 -11.16 -1.53 15.90
C GLY A 101 -11.14 -1.35 14.39
N TYR A 102 -10.46 -0.32 13.90
CA TYR A 102 -10.38 -0.06 12.48
C TYR A 102 -9.28 -0.89 11.82
N THR A 103 -9.47 -1.19 10.55
CA THR A 103 -8.43 -1.80 9.72
C THR A 103 -7.81 -0.69 8.86
N VAL A 104 -6.50 -0.70 8.76
CA VAL A 104 -5.79 0.24 7.87
C VAL A 104 -5.63 -0.44 6.52
N VAL A 105 -6.16 0.18 5.48
CA VAL A 105 -6.18 -0.39 4.14
C VAL A 105 -5.54 0.55 3.13
N PRO A 106 -4.88 0.00 2.10
CA PRO A 106 -4.39 0.84 1.01
C PRO A 106 -5.57 1.28 0.14
N VAL A 107 -5.54 2.53 -0.28
CA VAL A 107 -6.60 3.10 -1.12
C VAL A 107 -6.17 3.12 -2.57
N ARG A 108 -4.95 3.58 -2.85
CA ARG A 108 -4.43 3.59 -4.22
C ARG A 108 -2.91 3.64 -4.21
N ILE A 109 -2.33 3.17 -5.31
CA ILE A 109 -0.90 3.34 -5.60
C ILE A 109 -0.76 4.34 -6.72
N TYR A 110 0.15 5.28 -6.57
CA TYR A 110 0.43 6.23 -7.61
C TYR A 110 1.94 6.49 -7.71
N LEU A 111 2.37 6.98 -8.87
CA LEU A 111 3.76 7.32 -9.10
C LEU A 111 3.94 8.83 -9.02
N TYR A 112 4.80 9.25 -8.12
CA TYR A 112 5.20 10.64 -7.96
C TYR A 112 6.57 10.66 -7.30
N LYS A 113 7.62 10.94 -8.07
CA LYS A 113 9.00 10.89 -7.56
C LYS A 113 9.30 9.57 -6.84
N GLY A 114 8.77 8.47 -7.41
CA GLY A 114 8.86 7.15 -6.80
C GLY A 114 7.49 6.50 -6.72
N CYS A 115 7.40 5.44 -5.95
CA CYS A 115 6.14 4.72 -5.77
C CYS A 115 5.56 5.07 -4.40
N LEU A 116 4.38 5.65 -4.39
CA LEU A 116 3.69 6.08 -3.18
C LEU A 116 2.37 5.34 -3.03
N LEU A 117 2.00 5.11 -1.79
CA LEU A 117 0.78 4.42 -1.44
C LEU A 117 -0.10 5.33 -0.57
N TYR A 118 -1.32 5.55 -1.01
CA TYR A 118 -2.33 6.21 -0.19
C TYR A 118 -2.99 5.18 0.69
N THR A 119 -2.99 5.42 1.99
CA THR A 119 -3.63 4.53 2.96
C THR A 119 -4.68 5.29 3.73
N SER A 120 -5.61 4.57 4.33
CA SER A 120 -6.62 5.16 5.19
C SER A 120 -7.01 4.14 6.26
N ASP A 121 -7.27 4.62 7.49
CA ASP A 121 -7.94 3.77 8.45
C ASP A 121 -9.40 3.67 8.04
N ALA A 122 -9.97 2.50 8.22
CA ALA A 122 -11.29 2.18 7.70
C ALA A 122 -12.08 1.35 8.69
N ALA A 123 -13.38 1.55 8.70
CA ALA A 123 -14.30 0.76 9.49
C ALA A 123 -15.25 0.00 8.57
N ASP A 124 -15.60 -1.21 8.95
CA ASP A 124 -16.64 -1.96 8.26
C ASP A 124 -17.98 -1.26 8.45
N ASP A 125 -18.74 -1.21 7.39
CA ASP A 125 -20.11 -0.72 7.45
C ASP A 125 -21.03 -1.73 8.13
#